data_5451cca0bacd59b7968ff9ab90c2aba7
#
_entry.id   5451cca0bacd59b7968ff9ab90c2aba7
#
_cell.length_a   1.000
_cell.length_b   1.000
_cell.length_c   1.000
_cell.angle_alpha   90.00
_cell.angle_beta   90.00
_cell.angle_gamma   90.00
#
_symmetry.space_group_name_H-M   'P 1'
#
loop_
_entity.id
_entity.type
_entity.pdbx_description
1 polymer ?
#
loop_
_entity_poly.entity_id
_entity_poly.type
_entity_poly.pdbx_seq_one_letter_code
_entity_poly.pdbx_strand_id
1 'polypeptide(L)'
;MFNDILNSFIDPILVINKKKDIKYVNASFEETFYINSNLILNHNLNSIIDEDSPLILLINKAIKNVINLKEDKLIISLRNQSKKQLKVSIFNTFVEKDLIVIHFEQNLKNQTFIYHKINSKISQSFSSLVDMLMHELKNPLSGIVGATQLLQKDLKSSNYVELLDLIKFEADRIKTLL
;
A
#
# COMPACT_ATOMS: atom_id res chain seq x y z
N MET A 1 -13.04 7.25 5.01
CA MET A 1 -12.20 7.99 4.04
C MET A 1 -11.12 7.10 3.41
N PHE A 2 -10.14 6.53 4.13
CA PHE A 2 -9.10 5.67 3.50
C PHE A 2 -9.69 4.40 2.85
N ASN A 3 -10.60 3.72 3.53
CA ASN A 3 -11.29 2.55 2.98
C ASN A 3 -12.14 2.86 1.74
N ASP A 4 -12.75 4.04 1.68
CA ASP A 4 -13.58 4.44 0.52
C ASP A 4 -12.70 4.67 -0.71
N ILE A 5 -11.50 5.25 -0.50
CA ILE A 5 -10.52 5.42 -1.57
C ILE A 5 -10.07 4.06 -2.09
N LEU A 6 -9.70 3.12 -1.22
CA LEU A 6 -9.26 1.78 -1.64
C LEU A 6 -10.38 0.98 -2.30
N ASN A 7 -11.64 1.18 -1.89
CA ASN A 7 -12.80 0.55 -2.54
C ASN A 7 -13.13 1.14 -3.91
N SER A 8 -12.65 2.34 -4.23
CA SER A 8 -12.82 2.91 -5.57
C SER A 8 -11.90 2.30 -6.63
N PHE A 9 -10.90 1.52 -6.22
CA PHE A 9 -10.00 0.85 -7.17
C PHE A 9 -10.68 -0.37 -7.81
N ILE A 10 -10.55 -0.45 -9.14
CA ILE A 10 -11.04 -1.58 -9.93
C ILE A 10 -10.19 -2.83 -9.69
N ASP A 11 -8.90 -2.65 -9.43
CA ASP A 11 -7.98 -3.75 -9.18
C ASP A 11 -8.08 -4.26 -7.75
N PRO A 12 -7.96 -5.58 -7.53
CA PRO A 12 -7.95 -6.18 -6.21
C PRO A 12 -6.77 -5.69 -5.35
N ILE A 13 -7.07 -5.30 -4.12
CA ILE A 13 -6.08 -4.88 -3.13
C ILE A 13 -6.24 -5.71 -1.86
N LEU A 14 -5.12 -6.21 -1.37
CA LEU A 14 -5.00 -6.92 -0.10
C LEU A 14 -3.94 -6.22 0.76
N VAL A 15 -4.26 -5.93 2.02
CA VAL A 15 -3.31 -5.40 3.00
C VAL A 15 -3.10 -6.42 4.10
N ILE A 16 -1.86 -6.74 4.39
CA ILE A 16 -1.45 -7.65 5.45
C ILE A 16 -0.42 -6.99 6.36
N ASN A 17 -0.25 -7.54 7.56
CA ASN A 17 0.89 -7.20 8.39
C ASN A 17 2.08 -8.14 8.10
N LYS A 18 3.24 -7.91 8.74
CA LYS A 18 4.44 -8.76 8.60
C LYS A 18 4.24 -10.20 9.08
N LYS A 19 3.24 -10.45 9.95
CA LYS A 19 2.85 -11.80 10.36
C LYS A 19 1.93 -12.48 9.34
N LYS A 20 1.63 -11.79 8.24
CA LYS A 20 0.68 -12.20 7.19
C LYS A 20 -0.78 -12.24 7.64
N ASP A 21 -1.16 -11.53 8.71
CA ASP A 21 -2.56 -11.39 9.07
C ASP A 21 -3.22 -10.35 8.16
N ILE A 22 -4.38 -10.68 7.62
CA ILE A 22 -5.14 -9.85 6.70
C ILE A 22 -5.74 -8.68 7.47
N LYS A 23 -5.41 -7.46 7.07
CA LYS A 23 -5.88 -6.21 7.70
C LYS A 23 -6.95 -5.51 6.90
N TYR A 24 -6.90 -5.65 5.57
CA TYR A 24 -7.88 -5.04 4.69
C TYR A 24 -7.92 -5.76 3.34
N VAL A 25 -9.08 -5.79 2.73
CA VAL A 25 -9.29 -6.11 1.31
C VAL A 25 -10.34 -5.15 0.76
N ASN A 26 -10.21 -4.77 -0.52
CA ASN A 26 -11.21 -3.94 -1.17
C ASN A 26 -12.31 -4.79 -1.84
N ALA A 27 -13.41 -4.15 -2.26
CA ALA A 27 -14.53 -4.81 -2.92
C ALA A 27 -14.10 -5.60 -4.16
N SER A 28 -13.15 -5.06 -4.94
CA SER A 28 -12.63 -5.74 -6.12
C SER A 28 -11.88 -7.04 -5.79
N PHE A 29 -11.23 -7.13 -4.63
CA PHE A 29 -10.64 -8.38 -4.15
C PHE A 29 -11.71 -9.42 -3.84
N GLU A 30 -12.79 -9.01 -3.13
CA GLU A 30 -13.91 -9.92 -2.81
C GLU A 30 -14.56 -10.47 -4.08
N GLU A 31 -14.81 -9.60 -5.07
CA GLU A 31 -15.40 -9.99 -6.37
C GLU A 31 -14.46 -10.90 -7.18
N THR A 32 -13.17 -10.55 -7.24
CA THR A 32 -12.20 -11.31 -8.04
C THR A 32 -11.96 -12.70 -7.48
N PHE A 33 -11.91 -12.82 -6.16
CA PHE A 33 -11.60 -14.07 -5.48
C PHE A 33 -12.83 -14.73 -4.84
N TYR A 34 -14.03 -14.24 -5.10
CA TYR A 34 -15.30 -14.79 -4.60
C TYR A 34 -15.25 -15.11 -3.10
N ILE A 35 -14.74 -14.18 -2.31
CA ILE A 35 -14.52 -14.34 -0.87
C ILE A 35 -15.08 -13.13 -0.13
N ASN A 36 -15.76 -13.37 1.00
CA ASN A 36 -16.28 -12.27 1.82
C ASN A 36 -15.19 -11.81 2.81
N SER A 37 -14.94 -10.51 2.85
CA SER A 37 -13.93 -9.89 3.73
C SER A 37 -14.13 -10.25 5.21
N ASN A 38 -15.38 -10.30 5.68
CA ASN A 38 -15.70 -10.63 7.07
C ASN A 38 -15.20 -12.01 7.51
N LEU A 39 -15.02 -12.95 6.56
CA LEU A 39 -14.55 -14.30 6.83
C LEU A 39 -13.02 -14.40 6.94
N ILE A 40 -12.31 -13.42 6.39
CA ILE A 40 -10.84 -13.49 6.28
C ILE A 40 -10.12 -12.38 7.04
N LEU A 41 -10.80 -11.28 7.38
CA LEU A 41 -10.19 -10.19 8.14
C LEU A 41 -9.66 -10.69 9.49
N ASN A 42 -8.46 -10.26 9.84
CA ASN A 42 -7.69 -10.65 11.02
C ASN A 42 -7.27 -12.14 11.07
N HIS A 43 -7.58 -12.93 10.05
CA HIS A 43 -7.02 -14.28 9.91
C HIS A 43 -5.68 -14.22 9.17
N ASN A 44 -4.86 -15.25 9.38
CA ASN A 44 -3.60 -15.37 8.67
C ASN A 44 -3.85 -15.72 7.19
N LEU A 45 -3.07 -15.15 6.29
CA LEU A 45 -3.20 -15.37 4.84
C LEU A 45 -3.07 -16.86 4.46
N ASN A 46 -2.32 -17.63 5.24
CA ASN A 46 -2.18 -19.08 5.05
C ASN A 46 -3.49 -19.85 5.29
N SER A 47 -4.53 -19.22 5.86
CA SER A 47 -5.85 -19.85 5.97
C SER A 47 -6.58 -19.97 4.64
N ILE A 48 -6.24 -19.11 3.68
CA ILE A 48 -6.89 -19.04 2.37
C ILE A 48 -5.96 -19.34 1.20
N ILE A 49 -4.64 -19.34 1.42
CA ILE A 49 -3.61 -19.64 0.42
C ILE A 49 -2.62 -20.66 1.01
N ASP A 50 -2.16 -21.61 0.20
CA ASP A 50 -1.19 -22.60 0.65
C ASP A 50 0.19 -21.97 0.86
N GLU A 51 0.95 -22.47 1.84
CA GLU A 51 2.23 -21.92 2.26
C GLU A 51 3.32 -21.99 1.18
N ASP A 52 3.24 -22.97 0.30
CA ASP A 52 4.13 -23.16 -0.86
C ASP A 52 3.71 -22.35 -2.10
N SER A 53 2.62 -21.59 -1.99
CA SER A 53 2.13 -20.75 -3.08
C SER A 53 3.20 -19.75 -3.52
N PRO A 54 3.36 -19.52 -4.84
CA PRO A 54 4.26 -18.49 -5.37
C PRO A 54 4.01 -17.10 -4.78
N LEU A 55 2.76 -16.78 -4.43
CA LEU A 55 2.42 -15.52 -3.78
C LEU A 55 3.02 -15.43 -2.37
N ILE A 56 2.90 -16.48 -1.57
CA ILE A 56 3.48 -16.52 -0.22
C ILE A 56 5.00 -16.41 -0.27
N LEU A 57 5.64 -17.08 -1.22
CA LEU A 57 7.09 -16.98 -1.43
C LEU A 57 7.51 -15.55 -1.79
N LEU A 58 6.76 -14.88 -2.66
CA LEU A 58 7.02 -13.50 -3.05
C LEU A 58 6.84 -12.54 -1.86
N ILE A 59 5.79 -12.70 -1.07
CA ILE A 59 5.53 -11.94 0.15
C ILE A 59 6.67 -12.12 1.16
N ASN A 60 7.09 -13.36 1.42
CA ASN A 60 8.19 -13.64 2.34
C ASN A 60 9.49 -12.96 1.90
N LYS A 61 9.76 -12.93 0.59
CA LYS A 61 10.92 -12.21 0.01
C LYS A 61 10.81 -10.71 0.22
N ALA A 62 9.63 -10.12 0.02
CA ALA A 62 9.38 -8.70 0.23
C ALA A 62 9.55 -8.30 1.70
N ILE A 63 9.04 -9.12 2.62
CA ILE A 63 9.18 -8.91 4.08
C ILE A 63 10.65 -8.97 4.50
N LYS A 64 11.35 -10.03 4.09
CA LYS A 64 12.74 -10.28 4.51
C LYS A 64 13.69 -9.17 4.07
N ASN A 65 13.52 -8.68 2.85
CA ASN A 65 14.44 -7.72 2.24
C ASN A 65 13.94 -6.26 2.35
N VAL A 66 12.73 -6.05 2.86
CA VAL A 66 12.07 -4.72 2.95
C VAL A 66 12.10 -3.99 1.59
N ILE A 67 11.77 -4.70 0.51
CA ILE A 67 11.77 -4.18 -0.85
C ILE A 67 10.39 -4.29 -1.48
N ASN A 68 10.10 -3.39 -2.41
CA ASN A 68 8.93 -3.52 -3.28
C ASN A 68 9.24 -4.53 -4.39
N LEU A 69 8.29 -5.39 -4.69
CA LEU A 69 8.43 -6.45 -5.68
C LEU A 69 7.29 -6.39 -6.69
N LYS A 70 7.59 -6.78 -7.92
CA LYS A 70 6.60 -6.90 -8.98
C LYS A 70 6.85 -8.17 -9.77
N GLU A 71 5.76 -8.89 -10.05
CA GLU A 71 5.78 -10.12 -10.85
C GLU A 71 4.65 -10.07 -11.89
N ASP A 72 4.99 -10.18 -13.17
CA ASP A 72 4.02 -9.96 -14.27
C ASP A 72 3.12 -11.17 -14.56
N LYS A 73 3.50 -12.36 -14.11
CA LYS A 73 2.78 -13.61 -14.40
C LYS A 73 2.80 -14.56 -13.21
N LEU A 74 2.10 -14.17 -12.13
CA LEU A 74 1.99 -15.02 -10.96
C LEU A 74 0.72 -15.87 -11.04
N ILE A 75 0.85 -17.18 -10.87
CA ILE A 75 -0.30 -18.09 -10.77
C ILE A 75 -0.71 -18.16 -9.31
N ILE A 76 -1.92 -17.72 -9.02
CA ILE A 76 -2.51 -17.68 -7.68
C ILE A 76 -3.73 -18.58 -7.65
N SER A 77 -3.83 -19.38 -6.61
CA SER A 77 -5.01 -20.15 -6.28
C SER A 77 -5.35 -19.93 -4.81
N LEU A 78 -6.53 -19.45 -4.53
CA LEU A 78 -7.09 -19.58 -3.18
C LEU A 78 -7.60 -21.01 -2.99
N ARG A 79 -7.67 -21.46 -1.74
CA ARG A 79 -8.17 -22.81 -1.42
C ARG A 79 -9.57 -23.00 -2.01
N ASN A 80 -9.73 -24.12 -2.68
CA ASN A 80 -10.99 -24.51 -3.36
C ASN A 80 -11.41 -23.59 -4.53
N GLN A 81 -10.47 -22.85 -5.11
CA GLN A 81 -10.75 -22.01 -6.26
C GLN A 81 -9.85 -22.34 -7.46
N SER A 82 -10.31 -21.93 -8.65
CA SER A 82 -9.53 -22.05 -9.88
C SER A 82 -8.29 -21.19 -9.85
N LYS A 83 -7.21 -21.65 -10.49
CA LYS A 83 -5.97 -20.88 -10.66
C LYS A 83 -6.22 -19.65 -11.52
N LYS A 84 -5.71 -18.51 -11.08
CA LYS A 84 -5.74 -17.24 -11.81
C LYS A 84 -4.32 -16.78 -12.10
N GLN A 85 -4.05 -16.33 -13.30
CA GLN A 85 -2.78 -15.71 -13.64
C GLN A 85 -2.94 -14.19 -13.54
N LEU A 86 -2.23 -13.59 -12.62
CA LEU A 86 -2.31 -12.15 -12.32
C LEU A 86 -0.91 -11.55 -12.32
N LYS A 87 -0.85 -10.25 -12.58
CA LYS A 87 0.33 -9.46 -12.27
C LYS A 87 0.20 -8.97 -10.83
N VAL A 88 1.27 -9.09 -10.06
CA VAL A 88 1.27 -8.78 -8.64
C VAL A 88 2.34 -7.75 -8.34
N SER A 89 1.95 -6.71 -7.62
CA SER A 89 2.88 -5.72 -7.07
C SER A 89 2.76 -5.72 -5.54
N ILE A 90 3.89 -5.79 -4.85
CA ILE A 90 3.95 -5.80 -3.38
C ILE A 90 4.71 -4.56 -2.94
N PHE A 91 4.10 -3.79 -2.03
CA PHE A 91 4.65 -2.55 -1.51
C PHE A 91 4.76 -2.63 0.01
N ASN A 92 5.95 -2.31 0.53
CA ASN A 92 6.13 -2.08 1.96
C ASN A 92 5.72 -0.65 2.28
N THR A 93 4.89 -0.44 3.30
CA THR A 93 4.47 0.90 3.70
C THR A 93 5.54 1.58 4.56
N PHE A 94 5.74 2.89 4.35
CA PHE A 94 6.71 3.67 5.13
C PHE A 94 6.07 4.27 6.39
N VAL A 95 4.78 4.48 6.40
CA VAL A 95 4.04 5.15 7.48
C VAL A 95 3.73 4.19 8.61
N GLU A 96 3.18 3.02 8.28
CA GLU A 96 3.02 1.92 9.22
C GLU A 96 4.00 0.81 8.82
N LYS A 97 5.17 0.78 9.45
CA LYS A 97 6.30 -0.11 9.12
C LYS A 97 5.97 -1.61 9.09
N ASP A 98 4.78 -1.98 9.54
CA ASP A 98 4.33 -3.37 9.64
C ASP A 98 3.27 -3.76 8.61
N LEU A 99 2.80 -2.82 7.78
CA LEU A 99 1.83 -3.11 6.73
C LEU A 99 2.49 -3.32 5.37
N ILE A 100 1.88 -4.22 4.60
CA ILE A 100 2.29 -4.57 3.24
C ILE A 100 1.04 -4.54 2.39
N VAL A 101 1.10 -3.77 1.31
CA VAL A 101 0.03 -3.66 0.33
C VAL A 101 0.36 -4.57 -0.85
N ILE A 102 -0.59 -5.41 -1.22
CA ILE A 102 -0.51 -6.31 -2.36
C ILE A 102 -1.59 -5.90 -3.36
N HIS A 103 -1.16 -5.50 -4.54
CA HIS A 103 -2.00 -5.11 -5.65
C HIS A 103 -1.95 -6.19 -6.72
N PHE A 104 -3.12 -6.59 -7.19
CA PHE A 104 -3.29 -7.61 -8.24
C PHE A 104 -3.84 -6.93 -9.48
N GLU A 105 -3.17 -7.08 -10.60
CA GLU A 105 -3.62 -6.58 -11.90
C GLU A 105 -4.06 -7.76 -12.77
N GLN A 106 -5.31 -7.76 -13.22
CA GLN A 106 -5.83 -8.80 -14.10
C GLN A 106 -5.29 -8.61 -15.52
N ASN A 107 -4.70 -9.67 -16.09
CA ASN A 107 -4.20 -9.65 -17.45
C ASN A 107 -5.37 -9.90 -18.42
N LEU A 108 -6.19 -8.89 -18.64
CA LEU A 108 -7.37 -8.95 -19.50
C LEU A 108 -6.98 -8.93 -20.98
N LYS A 109 -6.26 -9.96 -21.45
CA LYS A 109 -5.91 -10.07 -22.90
C LYS A 109 -7.13 -10.25 -23.82
N ASN A 110 -8.35 -10.47 -23.30
CA ASN A 110 -9.51 -10.83 -24.11
C ASN A 110 -10.80 -10.02 -23.87
N GLN A 111 -10.76 -8.92 -23.12
CA GLN A 111 -11.94 -8.05 -23.03
C GLN A 111 -11.62 -6.63 -23.50
N THR A 112 -12.04 -6.36 -24.72
CA THR A 112 -12.33 -5.10 -25.40
C THR A 112 -11.54 -3.83 -25.02
N PHE A 113 -10.97 -3.21 -26.02
CA PHE A 113 -10.22 -1.94 -26.12
C PHE A 113 -10.70 -0.78 -25.20
N ILE A 114 -11.92 -0.81 -24.70
CA ILE A 114 -12.51 0.21 -23.83
C ILE A 114 -11.92 0.12 -22.42
N TYR A 115 -11.72 -1.09 -21.87
CA TYR A 115 -11.12 -1.29 -20.54
C TYR A 115 -9.63 -0.94 -20.51
N HIS A 116 -8.89 -1.16 -21.59
CA HIS A 116 -7.46 -0.79 -21.65
C HIS A 116 -7.23 0.73 -21.56
N LYS A 117 -8.11 1.54 -22.12
CA LYS A 117 -7.96 3.00 -22.07
C LYS A 117 -8.34 3.61 -20.72
N ILE A 118 -9.24 2.95 -19.99
CA ILE A 118 -9.63 3.34 -18.62
C ILE A 118 -8.56 2.86 -17.64
N ASN A 119 -8.13 1.60 -17.73
CA ASN A 119 -7.14 1.01 -16.79
C ASN A 119 -5.74 1.62 -16.93
N SER A 120 -5.27 1.97 -18.12
CA SER A 120 -3.99 2.68 -18.27
C SER A 120 -4.03 4.09 -17.65
N LYS A 121 -5.17 4.77 -17.72
CA LYS A 121 -5.37 6.07 -17.05
C LYS A 121 -5.48 5.92 -15.53
N ILE A 122 -6.13 4.85 -15.04
CA ILE A 122 -6.30 4.60 -13.59
C ILE A 122 -4.98 4.13 -12.96
N SER A 123 -4.21 3.26 -13.63
CA SER A 123 -2.88 2.86 -13.15
C SER A 123 -1.89 4.02 -13.15
N GLN A 124 -1.95 4.91 -14.15
CA GLN A 124 -1.21 6.17 -14.15
C GLN A 124 -1.71 7.14 -13.07
N SER A 125 -3.02 7.21 -12.85
CA SER A 125 -3.62 8.03 -11.79
C SER A 125 -3.28 7.50 -10.40
N PHE A 126 -3.19 6.19 -10.20
CA PHE A 126 -2.75 5.61 -8.93
C PHE A 126 -1.27 5.91 -8.65
N SER A 127 -0.40 5.69 -9.64
CA SER A 127 1.02 6.05 -9.52
C SER A 127 1.18 7.54 -9.23
N SER A 128 0.45 8.39 -9.94
CA SER A 128 0.48 9.84 -9.73
C SER A 128 -0.11 10.28 -8.39
N LEU A 129 -1.14 9.59 -7.88
CA LEU A 129 -1.68 9.84 -6.53
C LEU A 129 -0.69 9.43 -5.44
N VAL A 130 -0.05 8.26 -5.57
CA VAL A 130 1.01 7.83 -4.66
C VAL A 130 2.18 8.79 -4.70
N ASP A 131 2.62 9.20 -5.88
CA ASP A 131 3.70 10.18 -6.06
C ASP A 131 3.31 11.54 -5.46
N MET A 132 2.07 11.99 -5.66
CA MET A 132 1.56 13.23 -5.07
C MET A 132 1.51 13.15 -3.54
N LEU A 133 0.99 12.06 -2.97
CA LEU A 133 0.98 11.83 -1.52
C LEU A 133 2.40 11.75 -0.95
N MET A 134 3.32 11.10 -1.65
CA MET A 134 4.74 11.04 -1.25
C MET A 134 5.38 12.43 -1.28
N HIS A 135 5.08 13.25 -2.28
CA HIS A 135 5.53 14.63 -2.35
C HIS A 135 4.93 15.49 -1.23
N GLU A 136 3.65 15.31 -0.95
CA GLU A 136 2.95 16.04 0.11
C GLU A 136 3.40 15.64 1.53
N LEU A 137 3.83 14.39 1.73
CA LEU A 137 4.43 13.93 2.98
C LEU A 137 5.89 14.37 3.11
N LYS A 138 6.65 14.39 2.02
CA LYS A 138 8.05 14.81 2.02
C LYS A 138 8.23 16.28 2.41
N ASN A 139 7.31 17.15 2.02
CA ASN A 139 7.38 18.58 2.30
C ASN A 139 7.34 18.88 3.81
N PRO A 140 6.31 18.47 4.59
CA PRO A 140 6.29 18.70 6.03
C PRO A 140 7.42 17.97 6.76
N LEU A 141 7.81 16.78 6.30
CA LEU A 141 8.94 16.06 6.88
C LEU A 141 10.25 16.85 6.71
N SER A 142 10.47 17.48 5.56
CA SER A 142 11.62 18.35 5.32
C SER A 142 11.61 19.59 6.23
N GLY A 143 10.44 20.17 6.49
CA GLY A 143 10.26 21.25 7.45
C GLY A 143 10.65 20.84 8.88
N ILE A 144 10.16 19.68 9.34
CA ILE A 144 10.51 19.13 10.66
C ILE A 144 12.01 18.88 10.77
N VAL A 145 12.61 18.21 9.78
CA VAL A 145 14.05 17.93 9.75
C VAL A 145 14.87 19.23 9.74
N GLY A 146 14.47 20.21 8.93
CA GLY A 146 15.12 21.52 8.89
C GLY A 146 15.06 22.26 10.21
N ALA A 147 13.91 22.31 10.86
CA ALA A 147 13.72 22.93 12.16
C ALA A 147 14.52 22.22 13.27
N THR A 148 14.56 20.88 13.27
CA THR A 148 15.38 20.11 14.23
C THR A 148 16.88 20.33 14.01
N GLN A 149 17.35 20.45 12.77
CA GLN A 149 18.75 20.77 12.46
C GLN A 149 19.14 22.18 12.92
N LEU A 150 18.26 23.16 12.81
CA LEU A 150 18.49 24.51 13.33
C LEU A 150 18.54 24.51 14.86
N LEU A 151 17.64 23.79 15.53
CA LEU A 151 17.66 23.61 16.98
C LEU A 151 18.97 22.95 17.47
N GLN A 152 19.51 21.99 16.71
CA GLN A 152 20.78 21.35 17.08
C GLN A 152 22.01 22.26 16.90
N LYS A 153 21.99 23.14 15.91
CA LYS A 153 23.13 24.02 15.61
C LYS A 153 23.24 25.20 16.55
N ASP A 154 22.14 25.71 17.03
CA ASP A 154 22.13 26.99 17.77
C ASP A 154 21.40 26.87 19.11
N LEU A 155 22.08 26.25 20.08
CA LEU A 155 21.59 26.09 21.47
C LEU A 155 21.46 27.42 22.24
N LYS A 156 21.73 28.58 21.61
CA LYS A 156 21.71 29.91 22.24
C LYS A 156 20.67 30.87 21.59
N SER A 157 19.93 30.44 20.58
CA SER A 157 18.99 31.35 19.88
C SER A 157 17.67 31.48 20.63
N SER A 158 17.12 32.71 20.64
CA SER A 158 15.82 33.03 21.24
C SER A 158 14.60 32.46 20.48
N ASN A 159 14.83 31.79 19.35
CA ASN A 159 13.75 31.37 18.43
C ASN A 159 13.32 29.91 18.60
N TYR A 160 13.64 29.28 19.74
CA TYR A 160 13.23 27.89 19.99
C TYR A 160 11.71 27.67 19.93
N VAL A 161 10.94 28.61 20.42
CA VAL A 161 9.48 28.52 20.44
C VAL A 161 8.95 28.46 19.00
N GLU A 162 9.44 29.33 18.12
CA GLU A 162 9.00 29.37 16.71
C GLU A 162 9.37 28.08 15.96
N LEU A 163 10.55 27.50 16.23
CA LEU A 163 10.99 26.24 15.61
C LEU A 163 10.20 25.05 16.14
N LEU A 164 9.85 25.04 17.42
CA LEU A 164 9.00 24.00 17.99
C LEU A 164 7.55 24.09 17.47
N ASP A 165 7.02 25.32 17.32
CA ASP A 165 5.72 25.53 16.73
C ASP A 165 5.66 25.09 15.27
N LEU A 166 6.72 25.34 14.51
CA LEU A 166 6.85 24.84 13.13
C LEU A 166 6.86 23.31 13.07
N ILE A 167 7.66 22.66 13.92
CA ILE A 167 7.69 21.18 14.01
C ILE A 167 6.30 20.64 14.33
N LYS A 168 5.61 21.23 15.31
CA LYS A 168 4.26 20.82 15.70
C LYS A 168 3.26 21.02 14.56
N PHE A 169 3.28 22.17 13.91
CA PHE A 169 2.40 22.49 12.78
C PHE A 169 2.57 21.48 11.64
N GLU A 170 3.81 21.16 11.25
CA GLU A 170 4.07 20.19 10.17
C GLU A 170 3.75 18.74 10.59
N ALA A 171 3.93 18.39 11.86
CA ALA A 171 3.49 17.09 12.37
C ALA A 171 1.96 16.94 12.37
N ASP A 172 1.23 17.98 12.76
CA ASP A 172 -0.24 18.01 12.71
C ASP A 172 -0.75 17.97 11.26
N ARG A 173 -0.04 18.61 10.33
CA ARG A 173 -0.34 18.52 8.89
C ARG A 173 -0.19 17.10 8.36
N ILE A 174 0.87 16.38 8.71
CA ILE A 174 1.03 14.95 8.37
C ILE A 174 -0.13 14.13 8.92
N LYS A 175 -0.51 14.36 10.19
CA LYS A 175 -1.63 13.66 10.83
C LYS A 175 -2.98 13.88 10.11
N THR A 176 -3.16 15.02 9.47
CA THR A 176 -4.39 15.34 8.73
C THR A 176 -4.42 14.70 7.33
N LEU A 177 -3.24 14.39 6.76
CA LEU A 177 -3.10 13.70 5.48
C LEU A 177 -3.29 12.17 5.60
N LEU A 178 -3.17 11.62 6.81
CA LEU A 178 -3.35 10.20 7.14
C LEU A 178 -4.75 9.92 7.67
#